data_e14816809e507fbd7f2b9566df4c63f0
#
_entry.id   e14816809e507fbd7f2b9566df4c63f0
#
_cell.length_a   1.000
_cell.length_b   1.000
_cell.length_c   1.000
_cell.angle_alpha   90.00
_cell.angle_beta   90.00
_cell.angle_gamma   90.00
#
_symmetry.space_group_name_H-M   'P 1'
#
loop_
_entity.id
_entity.type
_entity.pdbx_description
1 polymer ?
#
loop_
_entity_poly.entity_id
_entity_poly.type
_entity_poly.pdbx_seq_one_letter_code
_entity_poly.pdbx_strand_id
1 'polypeptide(L)'
;TGWAMFGSVSFIPLFVQSVLGTSATQAGITITPMLLGWVTASIIGMRLILTVGHRKLGVIGTTLFVTGAFLMTLIGPNSSQIMMMVFVTMMGVGMGLSIPSFLVAVQTTVERRNLGTATSLLQFSRSMGGTLGVSVMGAALSIRLASNLSASGLDPKLVTALLDPLPGVEVVVDTGVRLAMANAIHLVFVIAFVSAAFGLVAVFFTPHQELKEKSLESES
;
A
#
# COMPACT_ATOMS: atom_id res chain seq x y z
N THR A 1 0.04 6.57 5.90
CA THR A 1 0.45 5.18 5.54
C THR A 1 -0.75 4.28 5.21
N GLY A 2 -1.86 4.28 5.98
CA GLY A 2 -3.03 3.44 5.72
C GLY A 2 -3.62 3.62 4.32
N TRP A 3 -3.78 4.86 3.88
CA TRP A 3 -4.27 5.22 2.54
C TRP A 3 -3.48 4.54 1.41
N ALA A 4 -2.17 4.76 1.36
CA ALA A 4 -1.32 4.23 0.30
C ALA A 4 -1.23 2.69 0.34
N MET A 5 -1.20 2.12 1.54
CA MET A 5 -1.12 0.68 1.76
C MET A 5 -2.33 -0.05 1.21
N PHE A 6 -3.54 0.26 1.73
CA PHE A 6 -4.76 -0.45 1.33
C PHE A 6 -5.12 -0.17 -0.13
N GLY A 7 -4.92 1.07 -0.60
CA GLY A 7 -5.13 1.42 -1.99
C GLY A 7 -4.26 0.60 -2.94
N SER A 8 -2.94 0.54 -2.71
CA SER A 8 -2.05 -0.24 -3.57
C SER A 8 -2.41 -1.72 -3.60
N VAL A 9 -2.64 -2.33 -2.43
CA VAL A 9 -2.93 -3.76 -2.31
C VAL A 9 -4.22 -4.15 -3.03
N SER A 10 -5.25 -3.30 -2.96
CA SER A 10 -6.55 -3.58 -3.56
C SER A 10 -6.52 -3.58 -5.10
N PHE A 11 -5.66 -2.77 -5.72
CA PHE A 11 -5.65 -2.61 -7.18
C PHE A 11 -4.57 -3.42 -7.90
N ILE A 12 -3.60 -4.01 -7.19
CA ILE A 12 -2.58 -4.90 -7.78
C ILE A 12 -3.22 -6.14 -8.43
N PRO A 13 -4.16 -6.89 -7.77
CA PRO A 13 -4.80 -8.03 -8.42
C PRO A 13 -5.60 -7.64 -9.65
N LEU A 14 -6.26 -6.50 -9.60
CA LEU A 14 -7.02 -5.98 -10.73
C LEU A 14 -6.11 -5.73 -11.93
N PHE A 15 -4.93 -5.13 -11.72
CA PHE A 15 -3.94 -4.92 -12.77
C PHE A 15 -3.46 -6.23 -13.38
N VAL A 16 -3.11 -7.20 -12.53
CA VAL A 16 -2.58 -8.50 -12.97
C VAL A 16 -3.62 -9.27 -13.79
N GLN A 17 -4.89 -9.23 -13.38
CA GLN A 17 -5.97 -9.91 -14.11
C GLN A 17 -6.35 -9.17 -15.40
N SER A 18 -6.61 -7.87 -15.32
CA SER A 18 -7.19 -7.12 -16.44
C SER A 18 -6.18 -6.62 -17.46
N VAL A 19 -4.93 -6.35 -17.04
CA VAL A 19 -3.89 -5.84 -17.94
C VAL A 19 -2.95 -6.94 -18.42
N LEU A 20 -2.49 -7.83 -17.53
CA LEU A 20 -1.63 -8.94 -17.89
C LEU A 20 -2.41 -10.16 -18.42
N GLY A 21 -3.75 -10.17 -18.29
CA GLY A 21 -4.61 -11.24 -18.80
C GLY A 21 -4.44 -12.57 -18.06
N THR A 22 -4.05 -12.52 -16.77
CA THR A 22 -3.77 -13.71 -15.98
C THR A 22 -5.00 -14.14 -15.15
N SER A 23 -4.98 -15.38 -14.67
CA SER A 23 -6.06 -15.90 -13.82
C SER A 23 -6.05 -15.23 -12.43
N ALA A 24 -7.20 -15.29 -11.73
CA ALA A 24 -7.33 -14.84 -10.33
C ALA A 24 -6.30 -15.53 -9.40
N THR A 25 -5.99 -16.81 -9.67
CA THR A 25 -4.97 -17.55 -8.92
C THR A 25 -3.58 -16.93 -9.10
N GLN A 26 -3.20 -16.58 -10.32
CA GLN A 26 -1.92 -15.93 -10.59
C GLN A 26 -1.84 -14.53 -10.00
N ALA A 27 -2.95 -13.79 -9.98
CA ALA A 27 -3.04 -12.51 -9.29
C ALA A 27 -2.82 -12.66 -7.78
N GLY A 28 -3.39 -13.69 -7.15
CA GLY A 28 -3.12 -14.04 -5.76
C GLY A 28 -1.66 -14.39 -5.50
N ILE A 29 -1.04 -15.20 -6.38
CA ILE A 29 0.39 -15.53 -6.30
C ILE A 29 1.27 -14.27 -6.37
N THR A 30 0.88 -13.26 -7.15
CA THR A 30 1.63 -11.99 -7.24
C THR A 30 1.69 -11.23 -5.91
N ILE A 31 0.65 -11.33 -5.08
CA ILE A 31 0.61 -10.66 -3.76
C ILE A 31 1.29 -11.51 -2.66
N THR A 32 1.35 -12.81 -2.82
CA THR A 32 1.91 -13.72 -1.81
C THR A 32 3.30 -13.30 -1.31
N PRO A 33 4.29 -12.95 -2.19
CA PRO A 33 5.60 -12.48 -1.74
C PRO A 33 5.54 -11.21 -0.89
N MET A 34 4.57 -10.31 -1.16
CA MET A 34 4.35 -9.11 -0.35
C MET A 34 3.94 -9.47 1.09
N LEU A 35 2.99 -10.40 1.24
CA LEU A 35 2.52 -10.84 2.55
C LEU A 35 3.63 -11.55 3.34
N LEU A 36 4.41 -12.41 2.68
CA LEU A 36 5.57 -13.05 3.28
C LEU A 36 6.63 -12.03 3.68
N GLY A 37 6.93 -11.06 2.81
CA GLY A 37 7.83 -9.96 3.10
C GLY A 37 7.37 -9.11 4.29
N TRP A 38 6.07 -8.82 4.37
CA TRP A 38 5.48 -8.10 5.49
C TRP A 38 5.64 -8.85 6.82
N VAL A 39 5.25 -10.13 6.86
CA VAL A 39 5.31 -10.94 8.08
C VAL A 39 6.76 -11.13 8.55
N THR A 40 7.66 -11.53 7.66
CA THR A 40 9.08 -11.73 7.98
C THR A 40 9.76 -10.45 8.43
N ALA A 41 9.54 -9.34 7.71
CA ALA A 41 10.08 -8.04 8.08
C ALA A 41 9.49 -7.51 9.41
N SER A 42 8.24 -7.80 9.73
CA SER A 42 7.63 -7.44 11.01
C SER A 42 8.29 -8.17 12.18
N ILE A 43 8.56 -9.47 12.03
CA ILE A 43 9.25 -10.28 13.07
C ILE A 43 10.69 -9.77 13.26
N ILE A 44 11.42 -9.58 12.17
CA ILE A 44 12.80 -9.05 12.20
C ILE A 44 12.80 -7.62 12.75
N GLY A 45 11.89 -6.78 12.29
CA GLY A 45 11.74 -5.40 12.72
C GLY A 45 11.52 -5.26 14.22
N MET A 46 10.68 -6.11 14.81
CA MET A 46 10.45 -6.10 16.24
C MET A 46 11.73 -6.38 17.06
N ARG A 47 12.60 -7.24 16.57
CA ARG A 47 13.92 -7.50 17.21
C ARG A 47 14.87 -6.31 16.98
N LEU A 48 14.87 -5.74 15.78
CA LEU A 48 15.74 -4.61 15.45
C LEU A 48 15.34 -3.30 16.17
N ILE A 49 14.09 -3.16 16.58
CA ILE A 49 13.66 -1.97 17.36
C ILE A 49 14.50 -1.79 18.62
N LEU A 50 14.90 -2.88 19.27
CA LEU A 50 15.68 -2.85 20.50
C LEU A 50 17.12 -2.34 20.29
N THR A 51 17.69 -2.52 19.08
CA THR A 51 19.08 -2.15 18.76
C THR A 51 19.19 -0.88 17.94
N VAL A 52 18.30 -0.70 16.96
CA VAL A 52 18.34 0.42 15.99
C VAL A 52 17.45 1.58 16.42
N GLY A 53 16.42 1.27 17.23
CA GLY A 53 15.40 2.23 17.66
C GLY A 53 14.22 2.33 16.69
N HIS A 54 13.05 2.62 17.25
CA HIS A 54 11.78 2.65 16.52
C HIS A 54 11.73 3.71 15.40
N ARG A 55 12.34 4.89 15.61
CA ARG A 55 12.33 5.99 14.63
C ARG A 55 13.11 5.65 13.37
N LYS A 56 14.37 5.19 13.52
CA LYS A 56 15.22 4.84 12.37
C LYS A 56 14.57 3.72 11.54
N LEU A 57 14.05 2.71 12.23
CA LEU A 57 13.40 1.60 11.58
C LEU A 57 12.09 2.01 10.87
N GLY A 58 11.31 2.90 11.48
CA GLY A 58 10.13 3.50 10.88
C GLY A 58 10.44 4.29 9.59
N VAL A 59 11.51 5.10 9.61
CA VAL A 59 11.98 5.85 8.42
C VAL A 59 12.45 4.88 7.33
N ILE A 60 13.30 3.89 7.66
CA ILE A 60 13.78 2.89 6.70
C ILE A 60 12.60 2.14 6.07
N GLY A 61 11.67 1.65 6.90
CA GLY A 61 10.49 0.93 6.42
C GLY A 61 9.60 1.79 5.51
N THR A 62 9.33 3.03 5.92
CA THR A 62 8.51 3.94 5.10
C THR A 62 9.21 4.31 3.80
N THR A 63 10.52 4.56 3.81
CA THR A 63 11.31 4.83 2.61
C THR A 63 11.26 3.65 1.64
N LEU A 64 11.44 2.43 2.15
CA LEU A 64 11.36 1.21 1.35
C LEU A 64 9.98 1.03 0.73
N PHE A 65 8.91 1.30 1.50
CA PHE A 65 7.53 1.27 1.01
C PHE A 65 7.31 2.29 -0.11
N VAL A 66 7.75 3.54 0.08
CA VAL A 66 7.61 4.62 -0.91
C VAL A 66 8.39 4.31 -2.18
N THR A 67 9.60 3.75 -2.05
CA THR A 67 10.41 3.32 -3.21
C THR A 67 9.70 2.21 -3.99
N GLY A 68 9.15 1.21 -3.29
CA GLY A 68 8.35 0.17 -3.93
C GLY A 68 7.10 0.72 -4.63
N ALA A 69 6.39 1.66 -3.98
CA ALA A 69 5.24 2.34 -4.58
C ALA A 69 5.65 3.19 -5.81
N PHE A 70 6.79 3.85 -5.77
CA PHE A 70 7.33 4.56 -6.92
C PHE A 70 7.64 3.61 -8.09
N LEU A 71 8.31 2.49 -7.82
CA LEU A 71 8.61 1.50 -8.84
C LEU A 71 7.35 0.90 -9.47
N MET A 72 6.26 0.78 -8.70
CA MET A 72 4.95 0.37 -9.23
C MET A 72 4.38 1.37 -10.23
N THR A 73 4.71 2.66 -10.15
CA THR A 73 4.29 3.64 -11.18
C THR A 73 5.01 3.45 -12.52
N LEU A 74 6.12 2.74 -12.56
CA LEU A 74 6.86 2.45 -13.79
C LEU A 74 6.36 1.19 -14.51
N ILE A 75 5.41 0.47 -13.91
CA ILE A 75 4.83 -0.75 -14.48
C ILE A 75 3.87 -0.39 -15.61
N GLY A 76 4.05 -1.06 -16.74
CA GLY A 76 3.22 -0.92 -17.94
C GLY A 76 2.63 -2.26 -18.41
N PRO A 77 1.85 -2.24 -19.51
CA PRO A 77 1.16 -3.43 -20.03
C PRO A 77 2.09 -4.59 -20.45
N ASN A 78 3.36 -4.29 -20.71
CA ASN A 78 4.37 -5.26 -21.14
C ASN A 78 5.35 -5.63 -20.01
N SER A 79 5.11 -5.19 -18.79
CA SER A 79 5.97 -5.48 -17.65
C SER A 79 5.85 -6.95 -17.22
N SER A 80 6.97 -7.54 -16.79
CA SER A 80 6.99 -8.90 -16.28
C SER A 80 6.27 -9.00 -14.93
N GLN A 81 5.50 -10.06 -14.73
CA GLN A 81 4.88 -10.38 -13.44
C GLN A 81 5.92 -10.51 -12.31
N ILE A 82 7.12 -11.05 -12.63
CA ILE A 82 8.23 -11.17 -11.67
C ILE A 82 8.68 -9.79 -11.17
N MET A 83 8.78 -8.81 -12.07
CA MET A 83 9.13 -7.43 -11.71
C MET A 83 8.11 -6.82 -10.74
N MET A 84 6.82 -7.05 -10.98
CA MET A 84 5.76 -6.65 -10.04
C MET A 84 5.91 -7.35 -8.69
N MET A 85 6.16 -8.66 -8.67
CA MET A 85 6.39 -9.42 -7.42
C MET A 85 7.52 -8.82 -6.59
N VAL A 86 8.63 -8.42 -7.22
CA VAL A 86 9.76 -7.77 -6.54
C VAL A 86 9.33 -6.43 -5.91
N PHE A 87 8.62 -5.59 -6.67
CA PHE A 87 8.20 -4.27 -6.19
C PHE A 87 7.17 -4.37 -5.07
N VAL A 88 6.20 -5.27 -5.17
CA VAL A 88 5.21 -5.46 -4.10
C VAL A 88 5.84 -6.11 -2.86
N THR A 89 6.84 -6.98 -3.03
CA THR A 89 7.61 -7.54 -1.90
C THR A 89 8.34 -6.43 -1.15
N MET A 90 8.97 -5.51 -1.88
CA MET A 90 9.64 -4.35 -1.31
C MET A 90 8.67 -3.47 -0.51
N MET A 91 7.44 -3.26 -1.03
CA MET A 91 6.37 -2.60 -0.29
C MET A 91 5.99 -3.37 0.98
N GLY A 92 5.85 -4.70 0.88
CA GLY A 92 5.54 -5.56 2.02
C GLY A 92 6.59 -5.49 3.13
N VAL A 93 7.88 -5.58 2.77
CA VAL A 93 8.99 -5.42 3.72
C VAL A 93 8.96 -4.04 4.37
N GLY A 94 8.74 -2.98 3.58
CA GLY A 94 8.61 -1.61 4.09
C GLY A 94 7.48 -1.46 5.12
N MET A 95 6.33 -2.09 4.86
CA MET A 95 5.20 -2.14 5.80
C MET A 95 5.55 -2.91 7.07
N GLY A 96 6.21 -4.06 6.94
CA GLY A 96 6.61 -4.92 8.06
C GLY A 96 7.55 -4.20 9.02
N LEU A 97 8.43 -3.35 8.53
CA LEU A 97 9.33 -2.55 9.36
C LEU A 97 8.65 -1.31 9.95
N SER A 98 7.79 -0.60 9.19
CA SER A 98 7.24 0.68 9.61
C SER A 98 6.06 0.54 10.58
N ILE A 99 5.14 -0.41 10.37
CA ILE A 99 3.92 -0.53 11.19
C ILE A 99 4.23 -0.82 12.67
N PRO A 100 5.04 -1.84 13.01
CA PRO A 100 5.43 -2.09 14.40
C PRO A 100 6.20 -0.92 15.02
N SER A 101 7.06 -0.26 14.22
CA SER A 101 7.85 0.88 14.69
C SER A 101 6.97 2.06 15.11
N PHE A 102 5.92 2.38 14.36
CA PHE A 102 4.97 3.43 14.75
C PHE A 102 4.10 3.02 15.94
N LEU A 103 3.74 1.75 16.04
CA LEU A 103 3.00 1.25 17.19
C LEU A 103 3.82 1.40 18.48
N VAL A 104 5.08 0.97 18.46
CA VAL A 104 6.00 1.12 19.59
C VAL A 104 6.23 2.60 19.91
N ALA A 105 6.42 3.46 18.90
CA ALA A 105 6.58 4.90 19.12
C ALA A 105 5.40 5.50 19.87
N VAL A 106 4.16 5.15 19.53
CA VAL A 106 2.97 5.62 20.24
C VAL A 106 2.93 5.05 21.66
N GLN A 107 3.19 3.76 21.83
CA GLN A 107 3.14 3.10 23.13
C GLN A 107 4.20 3.61 24.11
N THR A 108 5.35 4.05 23.64
CA THR A 108 6.42 4.61 24.49
C THR A 108 6.20 6.07 24.86
N THR A 109 5.37 6.79 24.10
CA THR A 109 5.09 8.22 24.32
C THR A 109 3.92 8.46 25.27
N VAL A 110 3.01 7.49 25.39
CA VAL A 110 1.75 7.64 26.12
C VAL A 110 1.83 6.94 27.48
N GLU A 111 1.20 7.53 28.51
CA GLU A 111 1.07 6.93 29.84
C GLU A 111 0.35 5.57 29.77
N ARG A 112 0.74 4.63 30.66
CA ARG A 112 0.19 3.27 30.72
C ARG A 112 -1.34 3.24 30.75
N ARG A 113 -1.96 4.18 31.45
CA ARG A 113 -3.43 4.32 31.56
C ARG A 113 -4.11 4.58 30.22
N ASN A 114 -3.43 5.24 29.30
CA ASN A 114 -3.96 5.69 28.01
C ASN A 114 -3.50 4.82 26.82
N LEU A 115 -2.73 3.75 27.06
CA LEU A 115 -2.18 2.89 26.01
C LEU A 115 -3.27 2.26 25.10
N GLY A 116 -4.36 1.81 25.71
CA GLY A 116 -5.49 1.24 24.96
C GLY A 116 -6.11 2.25 24.01
N THR A 117 -6.40 3.44 24.50
CA THR A 117 -6.99 4.54 23.70
C THR A 117 -6.05 4.98 22.57
N ALA A 118 -4.76 5.15 22.85
CA ALA A 118 -3.78 5.57 21.86
C ALA A 118 -3.60 4.51 20.75
N THR A 119 -3.52 3.24 21.13
CA THR A 119 -3.40 2.12 20.16
C THR A 119 -4.66 2.00 19.30
N SER A 120 -5.84 2.11 19.91
CA SER A 120 -7.12 2.07 19.20
C SER A 120 -7.26 3.24 18.24
N LEU A 121 -6.87 4.46 18.64
CA LEU A 121 -6.90 5.64 17.78
C LEU A 121 -5.94 5.51 16.59
N LEU A 122 -4.73 4.99 16.81
CA LEU A 122 -3.77 4.70 15.73
C LEU A 122 -4.35 3.71 14.73
N GLN A 123 -4.94 2.62 15.21
CA GLN A 123 -5.54 1.58 14.37
C GLN A 123 -6.77 2.10 13.62
N PHE A 124 -7.64 2.84 14.30
CA PHE A 124 -8.80 3.50 13.71
C PHE A 124 -8.38 4.47 12.59
N SER A 125 -7.43 5.36 12.87
CA SER A 125 -6.93 6.31 11.86
C SER A 125 -6.33 5.62 10.64
N ARG A 126 -5.63 4.48 10.85
CA ARG A 126 -5.09 3.67 9.76
C ARG A 126 -6.20 3.03 8.93
N SER A 127 -7.22 2.46 9.56
CA SER A 127 -8.35 1.82 8.89
C SER A 127 -9.19 2.84 8.13
N MET A 128 -9.52 3.98 8.77
CA MET A 128 -10.24 5.08 8.12
C MET A 128 -9.48 5.63 6.92
N GLY A 129 -8.16 5.87 7.08
CA GLY A 129 -7.31 6.28 5.97
C GLY A 129 -7.30 5.25 4.84
N GLY A 130 -7.29 3.96 5.18
CA GLY A 130 -7.35 2.87 4.20
C GLY A 130 -8.67 2.86 3.42
N THR A 131 -9.80 2.93 4.12
CA THR A 131 -11.13 2.95 3.50
C THR A 131 -11.31 4.16 2.58
N LEU A 132 -10.97 5.36 3.07
CA LEU A 132 -11.01 6.57 2.24
C LEU A 132 -10.06 6.47 1.04
N GLY A 133 -8.87 5.90 1.24
CA GLY A 133 -7.89 5.68 0.17
C GLY A 133 -8.44 4.80 -0.94
N VAL A 134 -8.97 3.64 -0.59
CA VAL A 134 -9.56 2.70 -1.57
C VAL A 134 -10.74 3.35 -2.29
N SER A 135 -11.62 4.06 -1.57
CA SER A 135 -12.78 4.73 -2.16
C SER A 135 -12.39 5.81 -3.16
N VAL A 136 -11.45 6.69 -2.81
CA VAL A 136 -10.96 7.76 -3.71
C VAL A 136 -10.23 7.17 -4.91
N MET A 137 -9.37 6.17 -4.71
CA MET A 137 -8.67 5.49 -5.80
C MET A 137 -9.63 4.73 -6.71
N GLY A 138 -10.66 4.09 -6.16
CA GLY A 138 -11.71 3.43 -6.94
C GLY A 138 -12.52 4.41 -7.78
N ALA A 139 -12.89 5.55 -7.19
CA ALA A 139 -13.57 6.62 -7.94
C ALA A 139 -12.69 7.19 -9.06
N ALA A 140 -11.40 7.47 -8.76
CA ALA A 140 -10.45 7.95 -9.75
C ALA A 140 -10.24 6.93 -10.88
N LEU A 141 -10.15 5.64 -10.55
CA LEU A 141 -10.07 4.55 -11.52
C LEU A 141 -11.29 4.53 -12.44
N SER A 142 -12.51 4.55 -11.87
CA SER A 142 -13.76 4.51 -12.63
C SER A 142 -13.90 5.70 -13.57
N ILE A 143 -13.62 6.92 -13.09
CA ILE A 143 -13.68 8.15 -13.89
C ILE A 143 -12.65 8.10 -15.03
N ARG A 144 -11.42 7.71 -14.74
CA ARG A 144 -10.35 7.64 -15.73
C ARG A 144 -10.60 6.55 -16.77
N LEU A 145 -11.12 5.40 -16.34
CA LEU A 145 -11.47 4.32 -17.22
C LEU A 145 -12.63 4.72 -18.16
N ALA A 146 -13.68 5.35 -17.64
CA ALA A 146 -14.79 5.86 -18.43
C ALA A 146 -14.31 6.87 -19.51
N SER A 147 -13.44 7.80 -19.11
CA SER A 147 -12.84 8.77 -20.02
C SER A 147 -12.00 8.11 -21.13
N ASN A 148 -11.18 7.11 -20.76
CA ASN A 148 -10.34 6.41 -21.72
C ASN A 148 -11.17 5.58 -22.72
N LEU A 149 -12.24 4.90 -22.24
CA LEU A 149 -13.14 4.13 -23.10
C LEU A 149 -13.90 5.05 -24.08
N SER A 150 -14.43 6.19 -23.59
CA SER A 150 -15.08 7.16 -24.44
C SER A 150 -14.15 7.73 -25.52
N ALA A 151 -12.89 8.02 -25.17
CA ALA A 151 -11.88 8.49 -26.11
C ALA A 151 -11.52 7.45 -27.18
N SER A 152 -11.68 6.16 -26.85
CA SER A 152 -11.45 5.02 -27.77
C SER A 152 -12.71 4.63 -28.56
N GLY A 153 -13.82 5.37 -28.43
CA GLY A 153 -15.09 5.06 -29.09
C GLY A 153 -15.83 3.85 -28.51
N LEU A 154 -15.47 3.41 -27.31
CA LEU A 154 -16.10 2.30 -26.61
C LEU A 154 -17.16 2.79 -25.64
N ASP A 155 -18.19 1.96 -25.36
CA ASP A 155 -19.29 2.33 -24.45
C ASP A 155 -18.73 2.43 -23.01
N PRO A 156 -18.90 3.59 -22.33
CA PRO A 156 -18.54 3.75 -20.91
C PRO A 156 -19.25 2.78 -19.96
N LYS A 157 -20.36 2.18 -20.37
CA LYS A 157 -21.05 1.14 -19.56
C LYS A 157 -20.20 -0.13 -19.34
N LEU A 158 -19.17 -0.33 -20.17
CA LEU A 158 -18.20 -1.41 -19.97
C LEU A 158 -17.39 -1.25 -18.66
N VAL A 159 -17.35 -0.04 -18.08
CA VAL A 159 -16.66 0.20 -16.80
C VAL A 159 -17.16 -0.76 -15.72
N THR A 160 -18.48 -0.90 -15.57
CA THR A 160 -19.06 -1.77 -14.53
C THR A 160 -18.71 -3.23 -14.80
N ALA A 161 -18.78 -3.69 -16.04
CA ALA A 161 -18.43 -5.06 -16.40
C ALA A 161 -16.94 -5.38 -16.22
N LEU A 162 -16.06 -4.37 -16.38
CA LEU A 162 -14.61 -4.52 -16.22
C LEU A 162 -14.17 -4.49 -14.75
N LEU A 163 -14.86 -3.71 -13.90
CA LEU A 163 -14.50 -3.56 -12.49
C LEU A 163 -15.19 -4.60 -11.60
N ASP A 164 -16.35 -5.12 -12.04
CA ASP A 164 -17.11 -6.15 -11.33
C ASP A 164 -17.54 -7.24 -12.34
N PRO A 165 -16.61 -8.10 -12.77
CA PRO A 165 -16.89 -9.13 -13.76
C PRO A 165 -17.88 -10.15 -13.19
N LEU A 166 -19.06 -10.23 -13.82
CA LEU A 166 -20.06 -11.24 -13.50
C LEU A 166 -19.53 -12.64 -13.83
N PRO A 167 -19.78 -13.65 -12.98
CA PRO A 167 -19.35 -15.03 -13.25
C PRO A 167 -19.95 -15.52 -14.57
N GLY A 168 -19.09 -15.92 -15.50
CA GLY A 168 -19.50 -16.46 -16.82
C GLY A 168 -19.60 -15.43 -17.95
N VAL A 169 -19.32 -14.17 -17.71
CA VAL A 169 -19.19 -13.15 -18.76
C VAL A 169 -17.70 -12.98 -19.08
N GLU A 170 -17.24 -13.60 -20.16
CA GLU A 170 -15.92 -13.29 -20.73
C GLU A 170 -16.02 -11.91 -21.41
N VAL A 171 -15.54 -10.88 -20.73
CA VAL A 171 -15.32 -9.58 -21.37
C VAL A 171 -14.15 -9.76 -22.34
N VAL A 172 -14.40 -9.71 -23.64
CA VAL A 172 -13.36 -9.71 -24.65
C VAL A 172 -12.50 -8.45 -24.44
N VAL A 173 -11.36 -8.65 -23.79
CA VAL A 173 -10.41 -7.56 -23.51
C VAL A 173 -9.62 -7.31 -24.79
N ASP A 174 -10.19 -6.51 -25.68
CA ASP A 174 -9.48 -5.99 -26.84
C ASP A 174 -8.29 -5.13 -26.42
N THR A 175 -7.32 -4.96 -27.30
CA THR A 175 -6.10 -4.18 -27.05
C THR A 175 -6.42 -2.75 -26.58
N GLY A 176 -7.50 -2.14 -27.07
CA GLY A 176 -7.97 -0.82 -26.64
C GLY A 176 -8.43 -0.79 -25.19
N VAL A 177 -9.21 -1.79 -24.76
CA VAL A 177 -9.70 -1.94 -23.39
C VAL A 177 -8.52 -2.18 -22.43
N ARG A 178 -7.57 -3.03 -22.82
CA ARG A 178 -6.36 -3.33 -22.05
C ARG A 178 -5.52 -2.07 -21.78
N LEU A 179 -5.31 -1.23 -22.81
CA LEU A 179 -4.59 0.03 -22.67
C LEU A 179 -5.36 1.04 -21.82
N ALA A 180 -6.68 1.12 -21.97
CA ALA A 180 -7.54 1.98 -21.16
C ALA A 180 -7.46 1.59 -19.68
N MET A 181 -7.51 0.30 -19.37
CA MET A 181 -7.33 -0.23 -18.00
C MET A 181 -5.94 0.06 -17.44
N ALA A 182 -4.88 -0.21 -18.22
CA ALA A 182 -3.51 0.06 -17.80
C ALA A 182 -3.31 1.54 -17.43
N ASN A 183 -3.77 2.46 -18.26
CA ASN A 183 -3.67 3.90 -18.01
C ASN A 183 -4.51 4.35 -16.79
N ALA A 184 -5.68 3.73 -16.59
CA ALA A 184 -6.52 4.06 -15.44
C ALA A 184 -5.91 3.56 -14.13
N ILE A 185 -5.36 2.35 -14.10
CA ILE A 185 -4.71 1.78 -12.91
C ILE A 185 -3.36 2.47 -12.65
N HIS A 186 -2.64 2.89 -13.69
CA HIS A 186 -1.43 3.69 -13.51
C HIS A 186 -1.70 4.97 -12.69
N LEU A 187 -2.83 5.67 -12.95
CA LEU A 187 -3.23 6.82 -12.14
C LEU A 187 -3.40 6.45 -10.66
N VAL A 188 -3.98 5.27 -10.37
CA VAL A 188 -4.12 4.76 -8.99
C VAL A 188 -2.77 4.58 -8.32
N PHE A 189 -1.79 3.98 -9.02
CA PHE A 189 -0.43 3.81 -8.49
C PHE A 189 0.26 5.16 -8.24
N VAL A 190 0.05 6.15 -9.10
CA VAL A 190 0.56 7.52 -8.88
C VAL A 190 -0.07 8.15 -7.64
N ILE A 191 -1.39 8.05 -7.45
CA ILE A 191 -2.08 8.55 -6.25
C ILE A 191 -1.55 7.85 -5.00
N ALA A 192 -1.36 6.53 -5.07
CA ALA A 192 -0.79 5.74 -3.97
C ALA A 192 0.64 6.19 -3.62
N PHE A 193 1.48 6.39 -4.63
CA PHE A 193 2.85 6.88 -4.45
C PHE A 193 2.87 8.28 -3.83
N VAL A 194 2.09 9.23 -4.36
CA VAL A 194 2.03 10.61 -3.83
C VAL A 194 1.60 10.60 -2.37
N SER A 195 0.56 9.85 -2.02
CA SER A 195 0.10 9.75 -0.63
C SER A 195 1.11 9.04 0.28
N ALA A 196 1.87 8.06 -0.24
CA ALA A 196 2.97 7.44 0.50
C ALA A 196 4.13 8.42 0.74
N ALA A 197 4.48 9.23 -0.26
CA ALA A 197 5.50 10.25 -0.17
C ALA A 197 5.14 11.34 0.88
N PHE A 198 3.88 11.78 0.91
CA PHE A 198 3.39 12.66 1.99
C PHE A 198 3.53 11.99 3.36
N GLY A 199 3.22 10.69 3.45
CA GLY A 199 3.42 9.91 4.66
C GLY A 199 4.89 9.88 5.10
N LEU A 200 5.83 9.74 4.18
CA LEU A 200 7.27 9.75 4.46
C LEU A 200 7.71 11.12 4.99
N VAL A 201 7.28 12.20 4.34
CA VAL A 201 7.55 13.57 4.80
C VAL A 201 7.06 13.76 6.25
N ALA A 202 5.83 13.32 6.56
CA ALA A 202 5.30 13.40 7.91
C ALA A 202 6.15 12.62 8.95
N VAL A 203 6.74 11.50 8.56
CA VAL A 203 7.62 10.71 9.45
C VAL A 203 8.89 11.46 9.81
N PHE A 204 9.45 12.29 8.92
CA PHE A 204 10.62 13.11 9.24
C PHE A 204 10.34 14.17 10.31
N PHE A 205 9.10 14.66 10.39
CA PHE A 205 8.68 15.63 11.42
C PHE A 205 8.36 14.99 12.77
N THR A 206 8.46 13.66 12.90
CA THR A 206 8.23 12.98 14.19
C THR A 206 9.36 13.29 15.17
N PRO A 207 9.07 13.79 16.40
CA PRO A 207 10.07 14.18 17.39
C PRO A 207 11.00 13.03 17.76
N HIS A 208 12.26 13.37 18.03
CA HIS A 208 13.26 12.42 18.51
C HIS A 208 13.07 12.22 19.99
N GLN A 209 12.46 11.13 20.43
CA GLN A 209 12.51 10.71 21.83
C GLN A 209 13.49 9.55 21.94
N GLU A 210 14.61 9.78 22.62
CA GLU A 210 15.53 8.73 23.03
C GLU A 210 14.86 7.90 24.14
N LEU A 211 14.92 6.57 24.02
CA LEU A 211 14.45 5.60 25.03
C LEU A 211 15.31 5.62 26.32
N LYS A 212 16.19 6.63 26.45
CA LYS A 212 17.14 6.76 27.52
C LYS A 212 16.60 7.77 28.52
N GLU A 213 16.07 7.32 29.63
CA GLU A 213 16.15 8.00 30.93
C GLU A 213 15.09 7.64 31.97
N LYS A 214 14.14 6.76 31.65
CA LYS A 214 13.13 6.38 32.66
C LYS A 214 13.53 5.21 33.58
N SER A 215 14.69 4.61 33.37
CA SER A 215 15.17 3.51 34.24
C SER A 215 15.99 3.98 35.45
N LEU A 216 16.41 5.24 35.49
CA LEU A 216 17.22 5.77 36.61
C LEU A 216 16.41 6.58 37.64
N GLU A 217 15.21 7.03 37.30
CA GLU A 217 14.36 7.77 38.26
C GLU A 217 13.41 6.88 39.10
N SER A 218 13.34 5.57 38.78
CA SER A 218 12.53 4.63 39.60
C SER A 218 13.34 3.90 40.67
N GLU A 219 14.65 4.15 40.79
CA GLU A 219 15.54 3.56 41.83
C GLU A 219 16.08 4.60 42.83
N SER A 220 15.64 5.85 42.78
CA SER A 220 15.89 6.86 43.79
C SER A 220 14.60 7.21 44.54
#